data_0409f5bf67846416af02bb6398834584
#
_entry.id   0409f5bf67846416af02bb6398834584
#
_cell.length_a   1.000
_cell.length_b   1.000
_cell.length_c   1.000
_cell.angle_alpha   90.00
_cell.angle_beta   90.00
_cell.angle_gamma   90.00
#
_symmetry.space_group_name_H-M   'P 1'
#
loop_
_entity.id
_entity.type
_entity.pdbx_description
1 polymer ?
#
loop_
_entity_poly.entity_id
_entity_poly.type
_entity_poly.pdbx_seq_one_letter_code
_entity_poly.pdbx_strand_id
1 'polypeptide(L)'
;MKLNTQNLSQLPERVQRPLYDRKQVQQGIVHIGVGGFHRAHQAIYTEMLLNRGKAGEWGICGVGLRSEDRAMQETLASQDYLYTLYELGDSDNTQIQVVGAIGDFLLAEDDSEALIRKLADPQTRIVSLTITEGGYCTDDSSGQFNADLPQIRHDLANPQQPKTVFGFLTEALARRRAAGVKPFTVMSCDNLPHNGQVARNALLSFARLRDLGLHDWIAGNVSFPNAMVDRITPMTSDAHRSQLLEETGIEDAWPVVAEPFLQWVVEDRFCNGRPSWEEVGVQFTDDVTPYEEMKIRLLNGSHMAMAYLGALLGHRYAHEAMQDAQLSEFVRSYMDRDVTPLLAEVPGIDLEHYKDTLIERFSNTAICDQISRLCSDGSSKLPKFVLPTLLGQIESGVAMPRTTLILAAWCHYLRGLDEQGGTYPILDPRAASLQEAACLKERLVENFLGLEDVFGHKIPASATFVATFRLQLVRLQTLGVRATLELTMAEEVGTDERKLATLI
;
A
#
# COMPACT_ATOMS: atom_id res chain seq x y z
N MET A 1 5.04 -1.26 32.67
CA MET A 1 5.32 -2.72 32.71
C MET A 1 5.87 -3.13 31.34
N LYS A 2 7.07 -3.72 31.29
CA LYS A 2 7.64 -4.17 30.00
C LYS A 2 6.82 -5.28 29.38
N LEU A 3 6.59 -5.18 28.08
CA LEU A 3 5.90 -6.21 27.31
C LEU A 3 6.80 -7.44 27.13
N ASN A 4 6.38 -8.58 27.65
CA ASN A 4 7.02 -9.89 27.47
C ASN A 4 6.05 -11.01 27.86
N THR A 5 6.42 -12.26 27.58
CA THR A 5 5.58 -13.43 27.86
C THR A 5 5.24 -13.60 29.35
N GLN A 6 6.15 -13.24 30.25
CA GLN A 6 5.93 -13.41 31.71
C GLN A 6 4.88 -12.43 32.23
N ASN A 7 4.74 -11.28 31.61
CA ASN A 7 3.84 -10.21 32.03
C ASN A 7 2.45 -10.27 31.37
N LEU A 8 2.24 -11.16 30.39
CA LEU A 8 0.94 -11.27 29.67
C LEU A 8 -0.27 -11.45 30.60
N SER A 9 -0.12 -12.20 31.68
CA SER A 9 -1.21 -12.43 32.65
C SER A 9 -1.56 -11.21 33.50
N GLN A 10 -0.68 -10.21 33.55
CA GLN A 10 -0.82 -8.99 34.34
C GLN A 10 -1.37 -7.82 33.53
N LEU A 11 -1.61 -8.01 32.23
CA LEU A 11 -2.16 -6.96 31.35
C LEU A 11 -3.55 -6.54 31.81
N PRO A 12 -3.93 -5.26 31.68
CA PRO A 12 -5.28 -4.78 31.95
C PRO A 12 -6.34 -5.56 31.16
N GLU A 13 -7.53 -5.77 31.73
CA GLU A 13 -8.62 -6.55 31.10
C GLU A 13 -9.04 -5.99 29.72
N ARG A 14 -8.92 -4.68 29.53
CA ARG A 14 -9.25 -4.02 28.27
C ARG A 14 -8.24 -4.31 27.15
N VAL A 15 -7.05 -4.86 27.47
CA VAL A 15 -6.03 -5.22 26.49
C VAL A 15 -6.21 -6.67 26.09
N GLN A 16 -6.53 -6.90 24.84
CA GLN A 16 -6.60 -8.25 24.28
C GLN A 16 -5.20 -8.88 24.25
N ARG A 17 -5.12 -10.19 24.46
CA ARG A 17 -3.85 -10.92 24.53
C ARG A 17 -3.96 -12.28 23.86
N PRO A 18 -2.82 -12.89 23.46
CA PRO A 18 -2.81 -14.25 22.95
C PRO A 18 -3.45 -15.23 23.94
N LEU A 19 -4.42 -16.03 23.48
CA LEU A 19 -5.14 -17.02 24.27
C LEU A 19 -4.58 -18.43 24.09
N TYR A 20 -3.54 -18.60 23.28
CA TYR A 20 -2.90 -19.87 22.94
C TYR A 20 -1.49 -19.98 23.55
N ASP A 21 -1.00 -21.21 23.66
CA ASP A 21 0.39 -21.46 24.08
C ASP A 21 1.34 -21.25 22.90
N ARG A 22 2.00 -20.09 22.88
CA ARG A 22 2.93 -19.69 21.82
C ARG A 22 4.08 -20.68 21.59
N LYS A 23 4.47 -21.46 22.61
CA LYS A 23 5.55 -22.44 22.49
C LYS A 23 5.15 -23.68 21.67
N GLN A 24 3.86 -23.92 21.49
CA GLN A 24 3.34 -25.01 20.68
C GLN A 24 3.06 -24.60 19.23
N VAL A 25 3.16 -23.32 18.92
CA VAL A 25 2.90 -22.81 17.58
C VAL A 25 4.10 -23.08 16.66
N GLN A 26 3.86 -23.81 15.57
CA GLN A 26 4.84 -24.06 14.53
C GLN A 26 4.81 -22.92 13.52
N GLN A 27 5.97 -22.60 12.94
CA GLN A 27 6.09 -21.47 12.02
C GLN A 27 5.96 -21.95 10.57
N GLY A 28 4.74 -22.07 10.08
CA GLY A 28 4.43 -22.45 8.69
C GLY A 28 4.59 -21.29 7.70
N ILE A 29 4.69 -20.06 8.18
CA ILE A 29 4.86 -18.86 7.40
C ILE A 29 6.23 -18.24 7.70
N VAL A 30 6.97 -17.90 6.65
CA VAL A 30 8.14 -17.00 6.72
C VAL A 30 7.74 -15.69 6.06
N HIS A 31 7.88 -14.57 6.79
CA HIS A 31 7.56 -13.25 6.26
C HIS A 31 8.82 -12.41 6.10
N ILE A 32 9.10 -11.95 4.87
CA ILE A 32 10.23 -11.09 4.55
C ILE A 32 9.76 -9.63 4.47
N GLY A 33 10.36 -8.76 5.29
CA GLY A 33 10.02 -7.34 5.37
C GLY A 33 9.05 -7.02 6.51
N VAL A 34 9.39 -7.41 7.75
CA VAL A 34 8.54 -7.16 8.94
C VAL A 34 8.49 -5.65 9.22
N GLY A 35 7.44 -5.01 8.69
CA GLY A 35 7.16 -3.59 8.89
C GLY A 35 5.89 -3.34 9.71
N GLY A 36 5.48 -2.07 9.77
CA GLY A 36 4.20 -1.68 10.40
C GLY A 36 3.01 -2.36 9.72
N PHE A 37 2.97 -2.33 8.39
CA PHE A 37 1.86 -2.91 7.64
C PHE A 37 1.69 -4.42 7.88
N HIS A 38 2.75 -5.21 7.76
CA HIS A 38 2.67 -6.66 8.05
C HIS A 38 2.16 -6.94 9.44
N ARG A 39 2.68 -6.22 10.46
CA ARG A 39 2.30 -6.39 11.86
C ARG A 39 0.86 -5.96 12.15
N ALA A 40 0.32 -5.03 11.36
CA ALA A 40 -1.06 -4.56 11.46
C ALA A 40 -2.03 -5.32 10.53
N HIS A 41 -1.57 -6.20 9.65
CA HIS A 41 -2.38 -6.85 8.64
C HIS A 41 -2.30 -8.38 8.69
N GLN A 42 -1.40 -9.03 7.95
CA GLN A 42 -1.30 -10.50 7.90
C GLN A 42 -1.11 -11.12 9.28
N ALA A 43 -0.27 -10.51 10.13
CA ALA A 43 -0.02 -11.02 11.48
C ALA A 43 -1.29 -10.99 12.34
N ILE A 44 -2.19 -10.02 12.13
CA ILE A 44 -3.47 -9.90 12.86
C ILE A 44 -4.43 -11.01 12.45
N TYR A 45 -4.60 -11.27 11.15
CA TYR A 45 -5.43 -12.40 10.70
C TYR A 45 -4.91 -13.75 11.23
N THR A 46 -3.60 -13.90 11.28
CA THR A 46 -2.98 -15.11 11.85
C THR A 46 -3.19 -15.20 13.36
N GLU A 47 -3.05 -14.07 14.10
CA GLU A 47 -3.34 -13.99 15.53
C GLU A 47 -4.80 -14.35 15.85
N MET A 48 -5.74 -13.84 15.07
CA MET A 48 -7.16 -14.14 15.21
C MET A 48 -7.46 -15.64 15.06
N LEU A 49 -6.81 -16.33 14.12
CA LEU A 49 -6.93 -17.78 13.95
C LEU A 49 -6.29 -18.56 15.09
N LEU A 50 -5.09 -18.15 15.52
CA LEU A 50 -4.40 -18.77 16.66
C LEU A 50 -5.24 -18.67 17.93
N ASN A 51 -5.88 -17.53 18.17
CA ASN A 51 -6.80 -17.32 19.30
C ASN A 51 -8.06 -18.20 19.22
N ARG A 52 -8.44 -18.69 18.04
CA ARG A 52 -9.51 -19.68 17.83
C ARG A 52 -9.03 -21.13 17.94
N GLY A 53 -7.74 -21.36 18.20
CA GLY A 53 -7.16 -22.70 18.29
C GLY A 53 -7.02 -23.43 16.94
N LYS A 54 -7.04 -22.70 15.81
CA LYS A 54 -7.15 -23.30 14.46
C LYS A 54 -5.92 -23.16 13.57
N ALA A 55 -4.84 -22.56 14.05
CA ALA A 55 -3.67 -22.24 13.23
C ALA A 55 -2.33 -22.62 13.89
N GLY A 56 -2.29 -23.63 14.73
CA GLY A 56 -1.10 -24.03 15.47
C GLY A 56 0.14 -24.34 14.63
N GLU A 57 -0.02 -24.63 13.35
CA GLU A 57 1.07 -24.88 12.39
C GLU A 57 1.37 -23.68 11.47
N TRP A 58 0.80 -22.48 11.74
CA TRP A 58 0.85 -21.32 10.86
C TRP A 58 1.38 -20.04 11.54
N GLY A 59 2.12 -20.19 12.63
CA GLY A 59 2.86 -19.05 13.18
C GLY A 59 3.85 -18.49 12.18
N ILE A 60 4.34 -17.31 12.46
CA ILE A 60 5.18 -16.51 11.57
C ILE A 60 6.61 -16.47 12.09
N CYS A 61 7.59 -16.73 11.21
CA CYS A 61 8.98 -16.34 11.38
C CYS A 61 9.21 -15.06 10.57
N GLY A 62 9.51 -13.96 11.23
CA GLY A 62 9.90 -12.70 10.59
C GLY A 62 11.31 -12.76 10.01
N VAL A 63 11.55 -11.99 8.94
CA VAL A 63 12.86 -11.90 8.30
C VAL A 63 13.15 -10.45 7.93
N GLY A 64 14.34 -9.97 8.34
CA GLY A 64 14.98 -8.75 7.85
C GLY A 64 16.14 -9.09 6.92
N LEU A 65 16.25 -8.39 5.81
CA LEU A 65 17.34 -8.58 4.84
C LEU A 65 18.42 -7.50 4.94
N ARG A 66 18.11 -6.37 5.56
CA ARG A 66 18.95 -5.17 5.59
C ARG A 66 19.42 -4.86 7.00
N SER A 67 20.53 -4.13 7.11
CA SER A 67 21.06 -3.64 8.40
C SER A 67 20.04 -2.80 9.18
N GLU A 68 19.19 -2.04 8.49
CA GLU A 68 18.16 -1.22 9.09
C GLU A 68 17.09 -2.04 9.82
N ASP A 69 16.91 -3.30 9.44
CA ASP A 69 15.93 -4.21 10.06
C ASP A 69 16.38 -4.70 11.44
N ARG A 70 17.66 -4.50 11.80
CA ARG A 70 18.27 -4.92 13.08
C ARG A 70 17.56 -4.31 14.28
N ALA A 71 17.27 -3.03 14.25
CA ALA A 71 16.61 -2.34 15.35
C ALA A 71 15.22 -2.94 15.66
N MET A 72 14.48 -3.32 14.62
CA MET A 72 13.17 -4.00 14.76
C MET A 72 13.36 -5.40 15.34
N GLN A 73 14.31 -6.16 14.82
CA GLN A 73 14.60 -7.52 15.29
C GLN A 73 15.00 -7.53 16.77
N GLU A 74 15.96 -6.68 17.18
CA GLU A 74 16.42 -6.57 18.56
C GLU A 74 15.31 -6.14 19.51
N THR A 75 14.47 -5.18 19.08
CA THR A 75 13.34 -4.72 19.87
C THR A 75 12.31 -5.83 20.07
N LEU A 76 11.88 -6.50 19.01
CA LEU A 76 10.91 -7.60 19.10
C LEU A 76 11.49 -8.77 19.91
N ALA A 77 12.76 -9.12 19.73
CA ALA A 77 13.42 -10.18 20.51
C ALA A 77 13.44 -9.85 22.01
N SER A 78 13.65 -8.58 22.39
CA SER A 78 13.63 -8.14 23.79
C SER A 78 12.24 -8.24 24.44
N GLN A 79 11.18 -8.38 23.63
CA GLN A 79 9.77 -8.50 24.02
C GLN A 79 9.21 -9.92 23.75
N ASP A 80 10.06 -10.92 23.61
CA ASP A 80 9.65 -12.29 23.20
C ASP A 80 8.85 -12.30 21.89
N TYR A 81 9.16 -11.39 20.95
CA TYR A 81 8.47 -11.14 19.68
C TYR A 81 7.01 -10.71 19.82
N LEU A 82 6.59 -10.26 21.00
CA LEU A 82 5.30 -9.62 21.23
C LEU A 82 5.36 -8.16 20.84
N TYR A 83 4.24 -7.63 20.38
CA TYR A 83 4.04 -6.21 20.16
C TYR A 83 2.57 -5.85 20.35
N THR A 84 2.31 -4.57 20.55
CA THR A 84 0.95 -4.05 20.70
C THR A 84 0.44 -3.50 19.37
N LEU A 85 -0.73 -3.94 18.93
CA LEU A 85 -1.54 -3.24 17.95
C LEU A 85 -2.43 -2.23 18.69
N TYR A 86 -2.33 -0.99 18.27
CA TYR A 86 -3.10 0.12 18.79
C TYR A 86 -4.02 0.62 17.67
N GLU A 87 -5.27 0.15 17.68
CA GLU A 87 -6.28 0.52 16.69
C GLU A 87 -6.96 1.81 17.10
N LEU A 88 -6.73 2.87 16.34
CA LEU A 88 -7.27 4.20 16.58
C LEU A 88 -8.61 4.35 15.82
N GLY A 89 -9.70 4.03 16.50
CA GLY A 89 -11.07 4.41 16.09
C GLY A 89 -11.44 5.80 16.56
N ASP A 90 -12.62 6.26 16.16
CA ASP A 90 -13.16 7.53 16.68
C ASP A 90 -13.31 7.48 18.20
N SER A 91 -13.10 8.57 18.84
CA SER A 91 -12.93 8.98 20.25
C SER A 91 -13.19 7.96 21.38
N ASP A 92 -14.05 6.96 21.20
CA ASP A 92 -14.37 5.93 22.23
C ASP A 92 -14.14 4.49 21.71
N ASN A 93 -13.65 4.30 20.48
CA ASN A 93 -13.55 3.00 19.81
C ASN A 93 -12.10 2.54 19.61
N THR A 94 -11.21 2.95 20.50
CA THR A 94 -9.82 2.51 20.48
C THR A 94 -9.69 1.10 21.02
N GLN A 95 -9.10 0.19 20.24
CA GLN A 95 -8.83 -1.17 20.67
C GLN A 95 -7.33 -1.39 20.82
N ILE A 96 -6.94 -2.15 21.84
CA ILE A 96 -5.56 -2.46 22.13
C ILE A 96 -5.41 -3.96 22.24
N GLN A 97 -4.52 -4.51 21.41
CA GLN A 97 -4.27 -5.93 21.35
C GLN A 97 -2.77 -6.22 21.40
N VAL A 98 -2.35 -7.15 22.25
CA VAL A 98 -1.01 -7.75 22.16
C VAL A 98 -1.05 -8.88 21.16
N VAL A 99 -0.14 -8.85 20.20
CA VAL A 99 -0.02 -9.82 19.11
C VAL A 99 1.17 -10.73 19.34
N GLY A 100 0.97 -12.01 19.22
CA GLY A 100 1.97 -13.05 19.46
C GLY A 100 2.20 -13.99 18.27
N ALA A 101 1.58 -13.75 17.10
CA ALA A 101 1.66 -14.60 15.93
C ALA A 101 3.08 -14.72 15.35
N ILE A 102 3.93 -13.70 15.55
CA ILE A 102 5.37 -13.75 15.23
C ILE A 102 6.07 -14.46 16.39
N GLY A 103 6.69 -15.59 16.11
CA GLY A 103 7.37 -16.41 17.12
C GLY A 103 8.89 -16.38 17.04
N ASP A 104 9.45 -15.82 15.95
CA ASP A 104 10.89 -15.73 15.71
C ASP A 104 11.18 -14.62 14.69
N PHE A 105 12.44 -14.16 14.63
CA PHE A 105 12.88 -13.17 13.66
C PHE A 105 14.35 -13.40 13.27
N LEU A 106 14.59 -13.73 12.01
CA LEU A 106 15.92 -13.93 11.45
C LEU A 106 16.43 -12.68 10.74
N LEU A 107 17.68 -12.33 10.98
CA LEU A 107 18.37 -11.29 10.23
C LEU A 107 19.36 -11.94 9.26
N ALA A 108 19.14 -11.74 7.96
CA ALA A 108 19.92 -12.43 6.91
C ALA A 108 21.41 -12.05 6.92
N GLU A 109 21.74 -10.82 7.35
CA GLU A 109 23.13 -10.37 7.47
C GLU A 109 23.89 -11.12 8.57
N ASP A 110 23.23 -11.58 9.63
CA ASP A 110 23.89 -12.30 10.72
C ASP A 110 24.17 -13.76 10.36
N ASP A 111 23.20 -14.43 9.72
CA ASP A 111 23.34 -15.82 9.28
C ASP A 111 22.46 -16.12 8.06
N SER A 112 23.01 -15.88 6.88
CA SER A 112 22.35 -16.20 5.60
C SER A 112 21.99 -17.70 5.49
N GLU A 113 22.83 -18.59 6.05
CA GLU A 113 22.57 -20.02 6.00
C GLU A 113 21.40 -20.42 6.91
N ALA A 114 21.23 -19.78 8.06
CA ALA A 114 20.06 -20.01 8.92
C ALA A 114 18.76 -19.64 8.19
N LEU A 115 18.74 -18.52 7.47
CA LEU A 115 17.58 -18.13 6.66
C LEU A 115 17.32 -19.13 5.52
N ILE A 116 18.36 -19.54 4.78
CA ILE A 116 18.21 -20.53 3.70
C ILE A 116 17.66 -21.85 4.26
N ARG A 117 18.18 -22.33 5.40
CA ARG A 117 17.68 -23.53 6.08
C ARG A 117 16.23 -23.38 6.50
N LYS A 118 15.85 -22.24 7.07
CA LYS A 118 14.45 -21.96 7.46
C LYS A 118 13.51 -22.00 6.27
N LEU A 119 13.89 -21.38 5.16
CA LEU A 119 13.12 -21.41 3.91
C LEU A 119 13.08 -22.83 3.29
N ALA A 120 14.16 -23.60 3.42
CA ALA A 120 14.22 -24.98 2.93
C ALA A 120 13.48 -25.99 3.82
N ASP A 121 13.15 -25.64 5.05
CA ASP A 121 12.45 -26.51 6.00
C ASP A 121 11.06 -26.93 5.46
N PRO A 122 10.70 -28.23 5.48
CA PRO A 122 9.38 -28.70 5.08
C PRO A 122 8.19 -28.02 5.79
N GLN A 123 8.40 -27.53 7.01
CA GLN A 123 7.38 -26.79 7.77
C GLN A 123 7.07 -25.42 7.15
N THR A 124 8.00 -24.79 6.46
CA THR A 124 7.75 -23.53 5.74
C THR A 124 6.91 -23.81 4.51
N ARG A 125 5.65 -23.38 4.51
CA ARG A 125 4.68 -23.63 3.44
C ARG A 125 4.26 -22.39 2.68
N ILE A 126 4.39 -21.21 3.30
CA ILE A 126 4.15 -19.91 2.69
C ILE A 126 5.35 -19.01 2.98
N VAL A 127 5.83 -18.31 1.95
CA VAL A 127 6.74 -17.17 2.10
C VAL A 127 6.00 -15.93 1.65
N SER A 128 5.70 -15.03 2.59
CA SER A 128 5.01 -13.77 2.29
C SER A 128 5.98 -12.60 2.28
N LEU A 129 5.66 -11.58 1.46
CA LEU A 129 6.55 -10.46 1.16
C LEU A 129 5.85 -9.12 1.39
N THR A 130 6.53 -8.20 2.09
CA THR A 130 6.28 -6.76 2.05
C THR A 130 7.62 -6.05 1.91
N ILE A 131 8.13 -6.00 0.68
CA ILE A 131 9.50 -5.61 0.35
C ILE A 131 9.56 -4.32 -0.46
N THR A 132 8.41 -3.69 -0.67
CA THR A 132 8.22 -2.49 -1.51
C THR A 132 8.61 -2.70 -2.98
N GLU A 133 8.30 -1.73 -3.85
CA GLU A 133 8.57 -1.83 -5.30
C GLU A 133 10.04 -2.16 -5.61
N GLY A 134 10.97 -1.49 -4.92
CA GLY A 134 12.41 -1.68 -5.13
C GLY A 134 12.91 -3.09 -4.84
N GLY A 135 12.22 -3.83 -3.96
CA GLY A 135 12.57 -5.21 -3.61
C GLY A 135 12.38 -6.22 -4.74
N TYR A 136 11.54 -5.90 -5.74
CA TYR A 136 11.28 -6.77 -6.90
C TYR A 136 12.36 -6.68 -7.98
N CYS A 137 13.32 -5.78 -7.84
CA CYS A 137 14.44 -5.61 -8.76
C CYS A 137 13.99 -5.41 -10.23
N THR A 138 12.92 -4.65 -10.42
CA THR A 138 12.40 -4.29 -11.73
C THR A 138 12.98 -2.95 -12.19
N ASP A 139 13.11 -2.79 -13.50
CA ASP A 139 13.42 -1.50 -14.11
C ASP A 139 12.15 -0.68 -14.23
N ASP A 140 12.16 0.55 -13.71
CA ASP A 140 10.97 1.41 -13.62
C ASP A 140 10.39 1.79 -15.00
N SER A 141 11.23 1.82 -16.03
CA SER A 141 10.82 2.23 -17.38
C SER A 141 10.19 1.10 -18.18
N SER A 142 10.72 -0.13 -18.04
CA SER A 142 10.29 -1.28 -18.81
C SER A 142 9.38 -2.25 -18.03
N GLY A 143 9.36 -2.16 -16.70
CA GLY A 143 8.72 -3.14 -15.81
C GLY A 143 9.38 -4.52 -15.82
N GLN A 144 10.52 -4.67 -16.51
CA GLN A 144 11.26 -5.93 -16.64
C GLN A 144 12.20 -6.13 -15.44
N PHE A 145 12.46 -7.40 -15.11
CA PHE A 145 13.45 -7.73 -14.10
C PHE A 145 14.85 -7.25 -14.53
N ASN A 146 15.52 -6.47 -13.67
CA ASN A 146 16.83 -5.89 -13.96
C ASN A 146 17.96 -6.83 -13.49
N ALA A 147 18.45 -7.65 -14.40
CA ALA A 147 19.56 -8.58 -14.14
C ALA A 147 20.90 -7.87 -13.91
N ASP A 148 21.02 -6.60 -14.28
CA ASP A 148 22.28 -5.85 -14.23
C ASP A 148 22.54 -5.20 -12.86
N LEU A 149 21.59 -5.25 -11.96
CA LEU A 149 21.76 -4.74 -10.60
C LEU A 149 22.93 -5.45 -9.90
N PRO A 150 23.82 -4.71 -9.21
CA PRO A 150 24.99 -5.28 -8.54
C PRO A 150 24.66 -6.41 -7.57
N GLN A 151 23.55 -6.28 -6.81
CA GLN A 151 23.10 -7.32 -5.88
C GLN A 151 22.62 -8.60 -6.59
N ILE A 152 22.01 -8.49 -7.77
CA ILE A 152 21.59 -9.65 -8.57
C ILE A 152 22.81 -10.40 -9.10
N ARG A 153 23.79 -9.66 -9.65
CA ARG A 153 25.07 -10.26 -10.10
C ARG A 153 25.83 -10.93 -8.96
N HIS A 154 25.82 -10.31 -7.77
CA HIS A 154 26.40 -10.89 -6.56
C HIS A 154 25.75 -12.24 -6.24
N ASP A 155 24.44 -12.32 -6.19
CA ASP A 155 23.70 -13.51 -5.79
C ASP A 155 23.83 -14.65 -6.80
N LEU A 156 23.89 -14.33 -8.08
CA LEU A 156 24.19 -15.33 -9.13
C LEU A 156 25.59 -15.92 -8.98
N ALA A 157 26.57 -15.12 -8.56
CA ALA A 157 27.96 -15.58 -8.33
C ALA A 157 28.13 -16.28 -6.97
N ASN A 158 27.30 -15.95 -5.96
CA ASN A 158 27.39 -16.43 -4.58
C ASN A 158 26.06 -16.99 -4.08
N PRO A 159 25.54 -18.07 -4.66
CA PRO A 159 24.19 -18.56 -4.38
C PRO A 159 23.98 -19.02 -2.92
N GLN A 160 25.05 -19.31 -2.18
CA GLN A 160 24.99 -19.68 -0.76
C GLN A 160 25.04 -18.48 0.20
N GLN A 161 25.29 -17.28 -0.33
CA GLN A 161 25.35 -16.02 0.43
C GLN A 161 24.55 -14.91 -0.29
N PRO A 162 23.26 -15.13 -0.56
CA PRO A 162 22.45 -14.16 -1.27
C PRO A 162 22.21 -12.91 -0.43
N LYS A 163 21.90 -11.81 -1.11
CA LYS A 163 21.54 -10.51 -0.53
C LYS A 163 20.12 -10.09 -0.88
N THR A 164 19.58 -10.62 -1.98
CA THR A 164 18.23 -10.27 -2.45
C THR A 164 17.22 -11.34 -2.07
N VAL A 165 15.95 -10.95 -1.95
CA VAL A 165 14.83 -11.87 -1.73
C VAL A 165 14.89 -13.03 -2.72
N PHE A 166 15.05 -12.73 -4.00
CA PHE A 166 15.00 -13.76 -5.06
C PHE A 166 16.21 -14.69 -5.06
N GLY A 167 17.37 -14.22 -4.60
CA GLY A 167 18.52 -15.06 -4.33
C GLY A 167 18.24 -16.08 -3.22
N PHE A 168 17.70 -15.64 -2.08
CA PHE A 168 17.29 -16.51 -0.96
C PHE A 168 16.23 -17.52 -1.38
N LEU A 169 15.15 -17.06 -2.01
CA LEU A 169 14.06 -17.93 -2.47
C LEU A 169 14.55 -18.99 -3.45
N THR A 170 15.39 -18.59 -4.41
CA THR A 170 15.90 -19.51 -5.43
C THR A 170 16.84 -20.57 -4.83
N GLU A 171 17.71 -20.18 -3.89
CA GLU A 171 18.59 -21.16 -3.20
C GLU A 171 17.78 -22.14 -2.36
N ALA A 172 16.81 -21.65 -1.59
CA ALA A 172 15.95 -22.50 -0.78
C ALA A 172 15.13 -23.47 -1.64
N LEU A 173 14.58 -23.03 -2.76
CA LEU A 173 13.82 -23.87 -3.70
C LEU A 173 14.71 -24.89 -4.40
N ALA A 174 15.97 -24.54 -4.71
CA ALA A 174 16.94 -25.49 -5.23
C ALA A 174 17.22 -26.63 -4.23
N ARG A 175 17.40 -26.29 -2.94
CA ARG A 175 17.59 -27.30 -1.88
C ARG A 175 16.35 -28.16 -1.68
N ARG A 176 15.15 -27.56 -1.68
CA ARG A 176 13.88 -28.32 -1.57
C ARG A 176 13.72 -29.30 -2.74
N ARG A 177 13.97 -28.86 -3.97
CA ARG A 177 13.95 -29.71 -5.17
C ARG A 177 14.91 -30.90 -5.02
N ALA A 178 16.16 -30.64 -4.62
CA ALA A 178 17.17 -31.66 -4.44
C ALA A 178 16.81 -32.68 -3.35
N ALA A 179 16.15 -32.23 -2.29
CA ALA A 179 15.69 -33.06 -1.16
C ALA A 179 14.32 -33.73 -1.40
N GLY A 180 13.64 -33.47 -2.53
CA GLY A 180 12.29 -33.97 -2.78
C GLY A 180 11.20 -33.36 -1.88
N VAL A 181 11.46 -32.18 -1.28
CA VAL A 181 10.52 -31.44 -0.44
C VAL A 181 9.58 -30.62 -1.31
N LYS A 182 8.30 -30.56 -0.97
CA LYS A 182 7.30 -29.70 -1.66
C LYS A 182 7.73 -28.23 -1.64
N PRO A 183 7.46 -27.44 -2.69
CA PRO A 183 7.72 -26.02 -2.67
C PRO A 183 6.83 -25.30 -1.64
N PHE A 184 7.17 -24.06 -1.33
CA PHE A 184 6.30 -23.12 -0.63
C PHE A 184 5.58 -22.22 -1.62
N THR A 185 4.45 -21.66 -1.23
CA THR A 185 3.78 -20.56 -1.95
C THR A 185 4.53 -19.25 -1.70
N VAL A 186 4.76 -18.46 -2.74
CA VAL A 186 5.30 -17.10 -2.63
C VAL A 186 4.15 -16.11 -2.76
N MET A 187 3.85 -15.38 -1.68
CA MET A 187 2.69 -14.49 -1.59
C MET A 187 3.13 -13.06 -1.33
N SER A 188 3.04 -12.21 -2.34
CA SER A 188 3.24 -10.78 -2.14
C SER A 188 2.04 -10.15 -1.44
N CYS A 189 2.31 -9.31 -0.44
CA CYS A 189 1.36 -8.44 0.23
C CYS A 189 1.72 -6.96 0.05
N ASP A 190 2.52 -6.65 -0.97
CA ASP A 190 2.84 -5.27 -1.36
C ASP A 190 1.67 -4.61 -2.11
N ASN A 191 1.56 -3.30 -1.99
CA ASN A 191 0.54 -2.51 -2.66
C ASN A 191 0.90 -2.25 -4.15
N LEU A 192 0.97 -3.34 -4.92
CA LEU A 192 1.27 -3.36 -6.34
C LEU A 192 0.15 -4.06 -7.11
N PRO A 193 -0.27 -3.55 -8.26
CA PRO A 193 -1.17 -4.29 -9.14
C PRO A 193 -0.57 -5.64 -9.53
N HIS A 194 -1.38 -6.70 -9.43
CA HIS A 194 -0.96 -8.07 -9.76
C HIS A 194 0.34 -8.48 -9.04
N ASN A 195 0.44 -8.19 -7.76
CA ASN A 195 1.64 -8.35 -6.94
C ASN A 195 2.21 -9.78 -6.96
N GLY A 196 1.35 -10.81 -7.00
CA GLY A 196 1.77 -12.20 -7.16
C GLY A 196 2.44 -12.45 -8.52
N GLN A 197 1.90 -11.85 -9.60
CA GLN A 197 2.51 -11.96 -10.93
C GLN A 197 3.85 -11.23 -10.98
N VAL A 198 4.00 -10.08 -10.32
CA VAL A 198 5.27 -9.36 -10.19
C VAL A 198 6.30 -10.23 -9.48
N ALA A 199 5.93 -10.83 -8.34
CA ALA A 199 6.79 -11.75 -7.59
C ALA A 199 7.19 -12.98 -8.43
N ARG A 200 6.24 -13.55 -9.18
CA ARG A 200 6.49 -14.67 -10.11
C ARG A 200 7.50 -14.30 -11.18
N ASN A 201 7.30 -13.16 -11.84
CA ASN A 201 8.18 -12.71 -12.92
C ASN A 201 9.60 -12.49 -12.41
N ALA A 202 9.77 -11.87 -11.24
CA ALA A 202 11.07 -11.63 -10.64
C ALA A 202 11.78 -12.94 -10.26
N LEU A 203 11.07 -13.85 -9.57
CA LEU A 203 11.66 -15.14 -9.16
C LEU A 203 12.03 -16.01 -10.36
N LEU A 204 11.16 -16.12 -11.37
CA LEU A 204 11.44 -16.90 -12.56
C LEU A 204 12.58 -16.31 -13.39
N SER A 205 12.65 -14.98 -13.50
CA SER A 205 13.76 -14.31 -14.20
C SER A 205 15.09 -14.60 -13.52
N PHE A 206 15.15 -14.49 -12.19
CA PHE A 206 16.36 -14.83 -11.43
C PHE A 206 16.71 -16.31 -11.56
N ALA A 207 15.75 -17.22 -11.39
CA ALA A 207 15.96 -18.66 -11.49
C ALA A 207 16.47 -19.07 -12.89
N ARG A 208 15.95 -18.44 -13.95
CA ARG A 208 16.40 -18.68 -15.34
C ARG A 208 17.86 -18.32 -15.55
N LEU A 209 18.32 -17.23 -14.96
CA LEU A 209 19.73 -16.80 -15.04
C LEU A 209 20.66 -17.78 -14.31
N ARG A 210 20.15 -18.46 -13.28
CA ARG A 210 20.91 -19.41 -12.48
C ARG A 210 20.90 -20.83 -13.07
N ASP A 211 19.74 -21.39 -13.38
CA ASP A 211 19.56 -22.78 -13.86
C ASP A 211 18.18 -22.92 -14.53
N LEU A 212 18.18 -23.33 -15.82
CA LEU A 212 16.95 -23.50 -16.59
C LEU A 212 16.04 -24.61 -16.03
N GLY A 213 16.63 -25.72 -15.56
CA GLY A 213 15.84 -26.81 -14.98
C GLY A 213 15.20 -26.43 -13.66
N LEU A 214 15.83 -25.55 -12.87
CA LEU A 214 15.24 -25.00 -11.66
C LEU A 214 14.12 -24.02 -12.02
N HIS A 215 14.32 -23.14 -13.01
CA HIS A 215 13.28 -22.26 -13.54
C HIS A 215 12.03 -23.06 -13.92
N ASP A 216 12.16 -24.13 -14.72
CA ASP A 216 11.02 -24.93 -15.19
C ASP A 216 10.32 -25.63 -14.02
N TRP A 217 11.09 -26.10 -13.03
CA TRP A 217 10.51 -26.71 -11.84
C TRP A 217 9.74 -25.68 -11.00
N ILE A 218 10.30 -24.48 -10.77
CA ILE A 218 9.60 -23.40 -10.06
C ILE A 218 8.34 -23.00 -10.81
N ALA A 219 8.43 -22.79 -12.12
CA ALA A 219 7.28 -22.39 -12.96
C ALA A 219 6.11 -23.38 -12.90
N GLY A 220 6.41 -24.69 -12.75
CA GLY A 220 5.39 -25.74 -12.70
C GLY A 220 4.91 -26.14 -11.31
N ASN A 221 5.57 -25.72 -10.23
CA ASN A 221 5.29 -26.24 -8.88
C ASN A 221 5.03 -25.17 -7.82
N VAL A 222 5.55 -23.94 -7.99
CA VAL A 222 5.36 -22.83 -7.04
C VAL A 222 4.11 -22.03 -7.39
N SER A 223 3.30 -21.72 -6.41
CA SER A 223 2.15 -20.84 -6.56
C SER A 223 2.48 -19.40 -6.16
N PHE A 224 1.86 -18.44 -6.88
CA PHE A 224 2.03 -17.01 -6.70
C PHE A 224 0.65 -16.34 -6.69
N PRO A 225 -0.14 -16.46 -5.61
CA PRO A 225 -1.44 -15.79 -5.55
C PRO A 225 -1.26 -14.29 -5.58
N ASN A 226 -2.10 -13.58 -6.34
CA ASN A 226 -2.26 -12.16 -6.19
C ASN A 226 -3.08 -11.87 -4.92
N ALA A 227 -2.84 -10.72 -4.31
CA ALA A 227 -3.54 -10.31 -3.09
C ALA A 227 -3.82 -8.79 -3.09
N MET A 228 -5.05 -8.41 -2.81
CA MET A 228 -5.40 -7.04 -2.48
C MET A 228 -5.41 -6.89 -0.97
N VAL A 229 -4.61 -5.96 -0.47
CA VAL A 229 -4.44 -5.65 0.96
C VAL A 229 -4.84 -4.21 1.22
N ASP A 230 -5.58 -3.97 2.31
CA ASP A 230 -5.98 -2.62 2.69
C ASP A 230 -6.08 -2.46 4.21
N ARG A 231 -5.28 -1.55 4.73
CA ARG A 231 -5.34 -0.99 6.08
C ARG A 231 -4.45 0.25 6.15
N ILE A 232 -4.95 1.37 6.62
CA ILE A 232 -4.13 2.54 6.89
C ILE A 232 -3.30 2.28 8.16
N THR A 233 -1.98 2.31 8.00
CA THR A 233 -1.02 2.04 9.07
C THR A 233 0.01 3.18 9.08
N PRO A 234 -0.22 4.24 9.87
CA PRO A 234 0.71 5.35 9.97
C PRO A 234 1.99 4.93 10.70
N MET A 235 3.04 5.71 10.54
CA MET A 235 4.28 5.49 11.30
C MET A 235 4.03 5.73 12.80
N THR A 236 4.49 4.79 13.62
CA THR A 236 4.42 4.93 15.08
C THR A 236 5.34 6.06 15.54
N SER A 237 4.77 7.02 16.27
CA SER A 237 5.49 8.15 16.86
C SER A 237 5.77 7.94 18.36
N ASP A 238 6.63 8.80 18.94
CA ASP A 238 6.83 8.84 20.40
C ASP A 238 5.56 9.20 21.16
N ALA A 239 4.70 10.04 20.56
CA ALA A 239 3.38 10.35 21.13
C ALA A 239 2.51 9.10 21.26
N HIS A 240 2.47 8.24 20.24
CA HIS A 240 1.73 6.98 20.30
C HIS A 240 2.28 6.03 21.39
N ARG A 241 3.60 5.95 21.56
CA ARG A 241 4.22 5.15 22.63
C ARG A 241 3.87 5.68 24.01
N SER A 242 3.93 6.99 24.19
CA SER A 242 3.58 7.65 25.46
C SER A 242 2.10 7.45 25.80
N GLN A 243 1.21 7.63 24.83
CA GLN A 243 -0.22 7.43 25.00
C GLN A 243 -0.54 5.98 25.37
N LEU A 244 0.03 4.99 24.68
CA LEU A 244 -0.12 3.58 25.02
C LEU A 244 0.32 3.28 26.46
N LEU A 245 1.46 3.83 26.87
CA LEU A 245 1.98 3.66 28.23
C LEU A 245 1.05 4.31 29.29
N GLU A 246 0.58 5.54 29.06
CA GLU A 246 -0.34 6.24 29.94
C GLU A 246 -1.66 5.51 30.07
N GLU A 247 -2.21 5.05 28.98
CA GLU A 247 -3.51 4.37 28.96
C GLU A 247 -3.46 2.97 29.57
N THR A 248 -2.38 2.20 29.32
CA THR A 248 -2.34 0.76 29.64
C THR A 248 -1.30 0.38 30.67
N GLY A 249 -0.32 1.23 30.92
CA GLY A 249 0.86 0.90 31.69
C GLY A 249 1.84 -0.04 30.97
N ILE A 250 1.64 -0.31 29.65
CA ILE A 250 2.49 -1.21 28.86
C ILE A 250 3.62 -0.41 28.23
N GLU A 251 4.84 -0.84 28.48
CA GLU A 251 6.05 -0.38 27.81
C GLU A 251 6.33 -1.29 26.61
N ASP A 252 5.85 -0.88 25.44
CA ASP A 252 6.18 -1.49 24.16
C ASP A 252 7.10 -0.55 23.38
N ALA A 253 8.29 -1.00 23.06
CA ALA A 253 9.29 -0.16 22.38
C ALA A 253 8.97 0.04 20.89
N TRP A 254 8.16 -0.83 20.28
CA TRP A 254 7.77 -0.70 18.88
C TRP A 254 6.32 -1.14 18.60
N PRO A 255 5.33 -0.50 19.22
CA PRO A 255 3.94 -0.79 18.93
C PRO A 255 3.62 -0.45 17.46
N VAL A 256 2.55 -1.00 16.94
CA VAL A 256 2.03 -0.62 15.63
C VAL A 256 0.69 0.07 15.79
N VAL A 257 0.49 1.14 15.04
CA VAL A 257 -0.75 1.93 15.00
C VAL A 257 -1.47 1.64 13.70
N ALA A 258 -2.78 1.45 13.75
CA ALA A 258 -3.59 1.24 12.55
C ALA A 258 -5.01 1.76 12.75
N GLU A 259 -5.72 1.96 11.64
CA GLU A 259 -7.18 2.14 11.66
C GLU A 259 -7.90 0.84 12.00
N PRO A 260 -9.17 0.88 12.43
CA PRO A 260 -10.00 -0.31 12.66
C PRO A 260 -10.28 -1.12 11.39
N PHE A 261 -10.40 -0.44 10.23
CA PHE A 261 -10.66 -1.11 8.96
C PHE A 261 -9.54 -2.08 8.59
N LEU A 262 -9.92 -3.27 8.15
CA LEU A 262 -9.00 -4.33 7.77
C LEU A 262 -9.62 -5.14 6.65
N GLN A 263 -8.98 -5.20 5.47
CA GLN A 263 -9.44 -5.99 4.33
C GLN A 263 -8.27 -6.73 3.68
N TRP A 264 -8.53 -8.00 3.34
CA TRP A 264 -7.60 -8.83 2.60
C TRP A 264 -8.36 -9.73 1.65
N VAL A 265 -8.07 -9.64 0.36
CA VAL A 265 -8.60 -10.51 -0.69
C VAL A 265 -7.43 -11.23 -1.34
N VAL A 266 -7.50 -12.55 -1.48
CA VAL A 266 -6.39 -13.40 -1.95
C VAL A 266 -6.90 -14.41 -2.96
N GLU A 267 -6.15 -14.65 -4.04
CA GLU A 267 -6.42 -15.77 -4.94
C GLU A 267 -6.16 -17.10 -4.22
N ASP A 268 -7.14 -18.04 -4.29
CA ASP A 268 -7.02 -19.35 -3.61
C ASP A 268 -6.11 -20.32 -4.40
N ARG A 269 -4.85 -19.96 -4.55
CA ARG A 269 -3.82 -20.71 -5.29
C ARG A 269 -2.61 -20.99 -4.43
N PHE A 270 -2.64 -22.06 -3.63
CA PHE A 270 -1.59 -22.44 -2.71
C PHE A 270 -1.06 -23.85 -3.01
N CYS A 271 0.25 -23.98 -3.24
CA CYS A 271 0.87 -25.26 -3.64
C CYS A 271 1.17 -26.20 -2.46
N ASN A 272 1.09 -25.71 -1.20
CA ASN A 272 1.41 -26.51 -0.01
C ASN A 272 0.45 -26.25 1.17
N GLY A 273 -0.82 -25.95 0.86
CA GLY A 273 -1.84 -25.62 1.85
C GLY A 273 -1.72 -24.19 2.39
N ARG A 274 -2.74 -23.76 3.12
CA ARG A 274 -2.84 -22.45 3.76
C ARG A 274 -3.67 -22.49 5.04
N PRO A 275 -3.59 -21.48 5.91
CA PRO A 275 -4.51 -21.30 7.03
C PRO A 275 -5.95 -21.08 6.55
N SER A 276 -6.93 -21.41 7.38
CA SER A 276 -8.35 -21.08 7.12
C SER A 276 -8.65 -19.60 7.42
N TRP A 277 -7.93 -18.69 6.79
CA TRP A 277 -8.08 -17.25 7.03
C TRP A 277 -9.49 -16.71 6.70
N GLU A 278 -10.28 -17.40 5.86
CA GLU A 278 -11.69 -17.10 5.61
C GLU A 278 -12.52 -17.08 6.89
N GLU A 279 -12.16 -17.85 7.89
CA GLU A 279 -12.86 -17.87 9.16
C GLU A 279 -12.68 -16.58 9.97
N VAL A 280 -11.67 -15.79 9.67
CA VAL A 280 -11.38 -14.52 10.33
C VAL A 280 -11.53 -13.31 9.41
N GLY A 281 -12.19 -13.48 8.23
CA GLY A 281 -12.59 -12.39 7.37
C GLY A 281 -11.74 -12.16 6.13
N VAL A 282 -10.73 -13.00 5.84
CA VAL A 282 -10.04 -12.95 4.55
C VAL A 282 -10.97 -13.48 3.46
N GLN A 283 -11.09 -12.74 2.38
CA GLN A 283 -11.87 -13.18 1.22
C GLN A 283 -10.97 -13.91 0.24
N PHE A 284 -11.37 -15.14 -0.14
CA PHE A 284 -10.71 -15.88 -1.20
C PHE A 284 -11.49 -15.76 -2.51
N THR A 285 -10.76 -15.63 -3.61
CA THR A 285 -11.32 -15.48 -4.97
C THR A 285 -10.47 -16.22 -6.00
N ASP A 286 -11.01 -16.44 -7.18
CA ASP A 286 -10.25 -16.94 -8.33
C ASP A 286 -9.50 -15.81 -9.07
N ASP A 287 -10.00 -14.56 -8.96
CA ASP A 287 -9.45 -13.37 -9.59
C ASP A 287 -9.56 -12.16 -8.64
N VAL A 288 -8.42 -11.59 -8.28
CA VAL A 288 -8.34 -10.43 -7.37
C VAL A 288 -8.51 -9.10 -8.13
N THR A 289 -8.39 -9.09 -9.44
CA THR A 289 -8.34 -7.88 -10.27
C THR A 289 -9.48 -6.88 -10.00
N PRO A 290 -10.77 -7.29 -9.91
CA PRO A 290 -11.84 -6.33 -9.62
C PRO A 290 -11.67 -5.61 -8.27
N TYR A 291 -11.16 -6.31 -7.27
CA TYR A 291 -10.91 -5.74 -5.93
C TYR A 291 -9.71 -4.80 -5.92
N GLU A 292 -8.65 -5.13 -6.65
CA GLU A 292 -7.48 -4.25 -6.84
C GLU A 292 -7.90 -2.95 -7.53
N GLU A 293 -8.63 -3.03 -8.65
CA GLU A 293 -9.11 -1.87 -9.38
C GLU A 293 -10.03 -1.00 -8.54
N MET A 294 -10.99 -1.60 -7.83
CA MET A 294 -11.87 -0.89 -6.91
C MET A 294 -11.06 -0.11 -5.88
N LYS A 295 -10.17 -0.78 -5.17
CA LYS A 295 -9.35 -0.16 -4.11
C LYS A 295 -8.42 0.91 -4.66
N ILE A 296 -7.72 0.64 -5.75
CA ILE A 296 -6.77 1.59 -6.35
C ILE A 296 -7.49 2.83 -6.85
N ARG A 297 -8.61 2.70 -7.53
CA ARG A 297 -9.33 3.83 -8.13
C ARG A 297 -10.19 4.59 -7.11
N LEU A 298 -10.91 3.88 -6.22
CA LEU A 298 -11.75 4.54 -5.21
C LEU A 298 -10.93 5.04 -4.02
N LEU A 299 -10.12 4.23 -3.36
CA LEU A 299 -9.36 4.67 -2.20
C LEU A 299 -8.16 5.55 -2.60
N ASN A 300 -7.23 4.99 -3.40
CA ASN A 300 -6.00 5.70 -3.71
C ASN A 300 -6.24 6.89 -4.66
N GLY A 301 -7.18 6.76 -5.62
CA GLY A 301 -7.59 7.88 -6.48
C GLY A 301 -8.23 9.02 -5.69
N SER A 302 -9.07 8.71 -4.69
CA SER A 302 -9.67 9.72 -3.81
C SER A 302 -8.66 10.39 -2.88
N HIS A 303 -7.63 9.67 -2.43
CA HIS A 303 -6.50 10.32 -1.75
C HIS A 303 -5.86 11.39 -2.63
N MET A 304 -5.67 11.14 -3.94
CA MET A 304 -5.13 12.15 -4.86
C MET A 304 -6.11 13.32 -5.07
N ALA A 305 -7.42 13.02 -5.14
CA ALA A 305 -8.46 14.04 -5.27
C ALA A 305 -8.48 15.00 -4.08
N MET A 306 -8.35 14.45 -2.86
CA MET A 306 -8.34 15.22 -1.62
C MET A 306 -7.02 15.95 -1.39
N ALA A 307 -5.88 15.29 -1.65
CA ALA A 307 -4.57 15.73 -1.18
C ALA A 307 -4.11 17.04 -1.81
N TYR A 308 -4.13 17.15 -3.13
CA TYR A 308 -3.62 18.36 -3.80
C TYR A 308 -4.53 19.57 -3.56
N LEU A 309 -5.85 19.39 -3.63
CA LEU A 309 -6.81 20.45 -3.33
C LEU A 309 -6.75 20.85 -1.85
N GLY A 310 -6.65 19.87 -0.94
CA GLY A 310 -6.50 20.10 0.49
C GLY A 310 -5.21 20.85 0.84
N ALA A 311 -4.08 20.47 0.22
CA ALA A 311 -2.81 21.17 0.38
C ALA A 311 -2.88 22.64 -0.07
N LEU A 312 -3.50 22.90 -1.22
CA LEU A 312 -3.70 24.25 -1.74
C LEU A 312 -4.60 25.10 -0.82
N LEU A 313 -5.59 24.48 -0.17
CA LEU A 313 -6.46 25.13 0.84
C LEU A 313 -5.77 25.29 2.22
N GLY A 314 -4.56 24.75 2.41
CA GLY A 314 -3.81 24.87 3.65
C GLY A 314 -4.15 23.80 4.71
N HIS A 315 -4.92 22.76 4.37
CA HIS A 315 -5.17 21.63 5.27
C HIS A 315 -3.90 20.81 5.51
N ARG A 316 -3.73 20.33 6.73
CA ARG A 316 -2.56 19.53 7.16
C ARG A 316 -2.85 18.05 7.21
N TYR A 317 -4.10 17.69 7.55
CA TYR A 317 -4.54 16.31 7.75
C TYR A 317 -5.72 15.97 6.84
N ALA A 318 -5.85 14.69 6.50
CA ALA A 318 -6.94 14.17 5.68
C ALA A 318 -8.31 14.46 6.29
N HIS A 319 -8.46 14.29 7.60
CA HIS A 319 -9.72 14.57 8.29
C HIS A 319 -10.12 16.06 8.24
N GLU A 320 -9.17 17.00 8.25
CA GLU A 320 -9.47 18.43 8.07
C GLU A 320 -10.03 18.70 6.66
N ALA A 321 -9.41 18.08 5.65
CA ALA A 321 -9.87 18.17 4.27
C ALA A 321 -11.27 17.54 4.09
N MET A 322 -11.58 16.45 4.79
CA MET A 322 -12.89 15.81 4.72
C MET A 322 -13.97 16.49 5.58
N GLN A 323 -13.59 17.30 6.56
CA GLN A 323 -14.50 18.21 7.27
C GLN A 323 -14.88 19.44 6.45
N ASP A 324 -14.12 19.76 5.41
CA ASP A 324 -14.49 20.77 4.42
C ASP A 324 -15.58 20.21 3.50
N ALA A 325 -16.79 20.74 3.62
CA ALA A 325 -17.98 20.20 2.95
C ALA A 325 -17.84 20.20 1.41
N GLN A 326 -17.25 21.25 0.82
CA GLN A 326 -17.05 21.31 -0.63
C GLN A 326 -16.07 20.24 -1.12
N LEU A 327 -14.98 20.05 -0.37
CA LEU A 327 -13.96 19.07 -0.75
C LEU A 327 -14.47 17.64 -0.52
N SER A 328 -15.18 17.38 0.56
CA SER A 328 -15.81 16.09 0.83
C SER A 328 -16.84 15.72 -0.24
N GLU A 329 -17.70 16.67 -0.65
CA GLU A 329 -18.67 16.49 -1.73
C GLU A 329 -17.98 16.24 -3.07
N PHE A 330 -16.89 16.95 -3.36
CA PHE A 330 -16.09 16.71 -4.57
C PHE A 330 -15.48 15.31 -4.60
N VAL A 331 -14.88 14.85 -3.50
CA VAL A 331 -14.30 13.51 -3.39
C VAL A 331 -15.39 12.44 -3.57
N ARG A 332 -16.55 12.59 -2.95
CA ARG A 332 -17.67 11.67 -3.14
C ARG A 332 -18.17 11.67 -4.58
N SER A 333 -18.32 12.82 -5.19
CA SER A 333 -18.75 12.94 -6.59
C SER A 333 -17.72 12.33 -7.57
N TYR A 334 -16.41 12.45 -7.29
CA TYR A 334 -15.38 11.76 -8.06
C TYR A 334 -15.54 10.25 -7.99
N MET A 335 -15.78 9.69 -6.81
CA MET A 335 -16.03 8.26 -6.65
C MET A 335 -17.27 7.80 -7.44
N ASP A 336 -18.37 8.54 -7.32
CA ASP A 336 -19.66 8.16 -7.88
C ASP A 336 -19.73 8.29 -9.41
N ARG A 337 -19.18 9.35 -9.95
CA ARG A 337 -19.40 9.75 -11.34
C ARG A 337 -18.22 9.52 -12.26
N ASP A 338 -16.98 9.58 -11.72
CA ASP A 338 -15.80 9.40 -12.55
C ASP A 338 -15.26 7.97 -12.44
N VAL A 339 -15.29 7.35 -11.25
CA VAL A 339 -14.67 6.05 -11.00
C VAL A 339 -15.69 4.92 -11.16
N THR A 340 -16.78 4.94 -10.38
CA THR A 340 -17.73 3.82 -10.29
C THR A 340 -18.27 3.36 -11.65
N PRO A 341 -18.60 4.25 -12.63
CA PRO A 341 -19.10 3.81 -13.93
C PRO A 341 -18.09 3.05 -14.79
N LEU A 342 -16.81 3.12 -14.44
CA LEU A 342 -15.70 2.46 -15.15
C LEU A 342 -15.18 1.22 -14.43
N LEU A 343 -15.73 0.89 -13.26
CA LEU A 343 -15.38 -0.33 -12.53
C LEU A 343 -16.19 -1.51 -13.04
N ALA A 344 -15.53 -2.66 -13.12
CA ALA A 344 -16.22 -3.95 -13.27
C ALA A 344 -17.02 -4.27 -12.00
N GLU A 345 -17.96 -5.19 -12.09
CA GLU A 345 -18.64 -5.74 -10.91
C GLU A 345 -17.62 -6.36 -9.96
N VAL A 346 -17.70 -6.01 -8.67
CA VAL A 346 -16.82 -6.54 -7.62
C VAL A 346 -17.61 -7.56 -6.80
N PRO A 347 -17.34 -8.85 -6.94
CA PRO A 347 -18.15 -9.88 -6.32
C PRO A 347 -18.22 -9.76 -4.79
N GLY A 348 -19.43 -9.71 -4.24
CA GLY A 348 -19.65 -9.66 -2.79
C GLY A 348 -19.38 -8.32 -2.14
N ILE A 349 -19.12 -7.26 -2.89
CA ILE A 349 -18.90 -5.89 -2.38
C ILE A 349 -20.07 -4.99 -2.78
N ASP A 350 -20.67 -4.33 -1.80
CA ASP A 350 -21.56 -3.19 -2.01
C ASP A 350 -20.71 -1.92 -2.18
N LEU A 351 -20.63 -1.40 -3.42
CA LEU A 351 -19.80 -0.24 -3.74
C LEU A 351 -20.28 1.05 -3.04
N GLU A 352 -21.61 1.20 -2.79
CA GLU A 352 -22.11 2.37 -2.06
C GLU A 352 -21.62 2.35 -0.61
N HIS A 353 -21.80 1.21 0.07
CA HIS A 353 -21.29 1.03 1.42
C HIS A 353 -19.75 1.17 1.49
N TYR A 354 -19.03 0.65 0.49
CA TYR A 354 -17.58 0.80 0.42
C TYR A 354 -17.15 2.26 0.33
N LYS A 355 -17.82 3.07 -0.52
CA LYS A 355 -17.56 4.51 -0.63
C LYS A 355 -17.87 5.28 0.67
N ASP A 356 -18.98 4.95 1.32
CA ASP A 356 -19.32 5.53 2.63
C ASP A 356 -18.23 5.23 3.66
N THR A 357 -17.78 3.98 3.72
CA THR A 357 -16.67 3.55 4.58
C THR A 357 -15.38 4.32 4.26
N LEU A 358 -15.07 4.60 2.98
CA LEU A 358 -13.90 5.40 2.63
C LEU A 358 -13.98 6.84 3.17
N ILE A 359 -15.15 7.48 3.06
CA ILE A 359 -15.36 8.82 3.61
C ILE A 359 -15.18 8.83 5.14
N GLU A 360 -15.72 7.83 5.85
CA GLU A 360 -15.53 7.66 7.29
C GLU A 360 -14.05 7.48 7.64
N ARG A 361 -13.33 6.60 6.95
CA ARG A 361 -11.89 6.34 7.14
C ARG A 361 -11.05 7.60 6.96
N PHE A 362 -11.31 8.37 5.90
CA PHE A 362 -10.59 9.63 5.64
C PHE A 362 -10.90 10.71 6.68
N SER A 363 -12.08 10.67 7.28
CA SER A 363 -12.54 11.62 8.31
C SER A 363 -12.03 11.27 9.70
N ASN A 364 -11.39 10.12 9.90
CA ASN A 364 -10.92 9.66 11.21
C ASN A 364 -9.83 10.59 11.77
N THR A 365 -10.18 11.34 12.80
CA THR A 365 -9.31 12.33 13.44
C THR A 365 -8.16 11.69 14.24
N ALA A 366 -8.33 10.45 14.70
CA ALA A 366 -7.33 9.76 15.51
C ALA A 366 -6.12 9.30 14.68
N ILE A 367 -6.31 9.00 13.39
CA ILE A 367 -5.23 8.56 12.49
C ILE A 367 -4.29 9.70 12.13
N CYS A 368 -4.76 10.94 12.08
CA CYS A 368 -3.95 12.11 11.72
C CYS A 368 -3.13 11.90 10.44
N ASP A 369 -3.73 11.32 9.39
CA ASP A 369 -3.03 11.08 8.13
C ASP A 369 -2.66 12.39 7.45
N GLN A 370 -1.38 12.58 7.17
CA GLN A 370 -0.85 13.85 6.70
C GLN A 370 -1.09 14.07 5.21
N ILE A 371 -1.65 15.21 4.83
CA ILE A 371 -1.81 15.64 3.44
C ILE A 371 -0.46 15.63 2.71
N SER A 372 0.63 16.05 3.35
CA SER A 372 1.97 16.03 2.75
C SER A 372 2.43 14.63 2.34
N ARG A 373 2.09 13.61 3.15
CA ARG A 373 2.36 12.19 2.83
C ARG A 373 1.53 11.72 1.62
N LEU A 374 0.28 12.14 1.55
CA LEU A 374 -0.59 11.81 0.42
C LEU A 374 -0.10 12.47 -0.87
N CYS A 375 0.36 13.72 -0.81
CA CYS A 375 0.90 14.47 -1.95
C CYS A 375 2.26 13.96 -2.44
N SER A 376 3.03 13.21 -1.62
CA SER A 376 4.35 12.71 -2.02
C SER A 376 4.28 11.75 -3.20
N ASP A 377 5.37 11.64 -3.96
CA ASP A 377 5.54 10.70 -5.08
C ASP A 377 4.43 10.76 -6.14
N GLY A 378 3.91 11.97 -6.41
CA GLY A 378 2.82 12.19 -7.35
C GLY A 378 3.11 11.66 -8.75
N SER A 379 4.37 11.79 -9.21
CA SER A 379 4.80 11.26 -10.51
C SER A 379 4.68 9.74 -10.64
N SER A 380 4.72 9.01 -9.54
CA SER A 380 4.56 7.55 -9.50
C SER A 380 3.13 7.12 -9.15
N LYS A 381 2.42 7.90 -8.32
CA LYS A 381 1.07 7.59 -7.84
C LYS A 381 -0.02 7.90 -8.86
N LEU A 382 0.01 9.08 -9.49
CA LEU A 382 -1.04 9.50 -10.42
C LEU A 382 -1.18 8.57 -11.63
N PRO A 383 -0.09 8.09 -12.26
CA PRO A 383 -0.18 7.11 -13.34
C PRO A 383 -0.91 5.82 -12.95
N LYS A 384 -0.81 5.40 -11.69
CA LYS A 384 -1.43 4.19 -11.19
C LYS A 384 -2.86 4.42 -10.68
N PHE A 385 -3.15 5.57 -10.07
CA PHE A 385 -4.37 5.77 -9.30
C PHE A 385 -5.43 6.61 -10.00
N VAL A 386 -5.03 7.57 -10.85
CA VAL A 386 -5.93 8.53 -11.51
C VAL A 386 -5.97 8.36 -13.02
N LEU A 387 -4.80 8.19 -13.66
CA LEU A 387 -4.75 8.14 -15.13
C LEU A 387 -5.52 6.95 -15.75
N PRO A 388 -5.65 5.75 -15.13
CA PRO A 388 -6.52 4.71 -15.67
C PRO A 388 -7.99 5.13 -15.77
N THR A 389 -8.50 5.89 -14.79
CA THR A 389 -9.84 6.48 -14.84
C THR A 389 -9.95 7.50 -15.96
N LEU A 390 -8.98 8.41 -16.10
CA LEU A 390 -8.94 9.39 -17.19
C LEU A 390 -8.92 8.72 -18.57
N LEU A 391 -8.09 7.70 -18.76
CA LEU A 391 -8.02 6.96 -20.02
C LEU A 391 -9.34 6.31 -20.38
N GLY A 392 -10.01 5.67 -19.41
CA GLY A 392 -11.34 5.11 -19.59
C GLY A 392 -12.37 6.17 -19.98
N GLN A 393 -12.31 7.36 -19.38
CA GLN A 393 -13.20 8.47 -19.74
C GLN A 393 -12.93 8.99 -21.15
N ILE A 394 -11.65 9.14 -21.55
CA ILE A 394 -11.25 9.56 -22.90
C ILE A 394 -11.76 8.54 -23.94
N GLU A 395 -11.55 7.25 -23.68
CA GLU A 395 -11.94 6.17 -24.59
C GLU A 395 -13.47 6.07 -24.72
N SER A 396 -14.21 6.32 -23.65
CA SER A 396 -15.68 6.32 -23.62
C SER A 396 -16.28 7.63 -24.12
N GLY A 397 -15.49 8.69 -24.34
CA GLY A 397 -15.96 10.01 -24.78
C GLY A 397 -16.82 10.74 -23.75
N VAL A 398 -16.73 10.39 -22.45
CA VAL A 398 -17.50 11.04 -21.39
C VAL A 398 -16.77 12.28 -20.85
N ALA A 399 -17.53 13.20 -20.25
CA ALA A 399 -16.96 14.37 -19.60
C ALA A 399 -16.10 14.00 -18.40
N MET A 400 -15.00 14.71 -18.20
CA MET A 400 -13.98 14.38 -17.18
C MET A 400 -13.55 15.59 -16.31
N PRO A 401 -14.48 16.46 -15.87
CA PRO A 401 -14.11 17.71 -15.22
C PRO A 401 -13.42 17.51 -13.88
N ARG A 402 -13.85 16.52 -13.08
CA ARG A 402 -13.25 16.23 -11.76
C ARG A 402 -11.89 15.56 -11.87
N THR A 403 -11.78 14.50 -12.66
CA THR A 403 -10.48 13.84 -12.90
C THR A 403 -9.46 14.82 -13.47
N THR A 404 -9.89 15.72 -14.34
CA THR A 404 -9.03 16.77 -14.90
C THR A 404 -8.65 17.82 -13.85
N LEU A 405 -9.59 18.19 -12.96
CA LEU A 405 -9.28 19.13 -11.86
C LEU A 405 -8.22 18.56 -10.90
N ILE A 406 -8.26 17.26 -10.59
CA ILE A 406 -7.23 16.60 -9.78
C ILE A 406 -5.84 16.81 -10.38
N LEU A 407 -5.70 16.59 -11.69
CA LEU A 407 -4.42 16.75 -12.39
C LEU A 407 -4.00 18.22 -12.51
N ALA A 408 -4.94 19.14 -12.72
CA ALA A 408 -4.67 20.57 -12.72
C ALA A 408 -4.25 21.07 -11.34
N ALA A 409 -4.87 20.54 -10.27
CA ALA A 409 -4.50 20.83 -8.89
C ALA A 409 -3.09 20.32 -8.57
N TRP A 410 -2.72 19.12 -9.04
CA TRP A 410 -1.34 18.63 -8.92
C TRP A 410 -0.34 19.56 -9.61
N CYS A 411 -0.61 19.97 -10.86
CA CYS A 411 0.22 20.94 -11.58
C CYS A 411 0.37 22.25 -10.78
N HIS A 412 -0.72 22.75 -10.20
CA HIS A 412 -0.71 23.98 -9.41
C HIS A 412 0.01 23.82 -8.08
N TYR A 413 -0.15 22.67 -7.40
CA TYR A 413 0.54 22.29 -6.17
C TYR A 413 2.07 22.27 -6.31
N LEU A 414 2.58 21.84 -7.47
CA LEU A 414 4.02 21.77 -7.73
C LEU A 414 4.74 23.14 -7.67
N ARG A 415 4.01 24.24 -7.59
CA ARG A 415 4.57 25.57 -7.33
C ARG A 415 5.11 25.74 -5.90
N GLY A 416 4.76 24.82 -4.97
CA GLY A 416 5.21 24.82 -3.60
C GLY A 416 4.59 25.91 -2.72
N LEU A 417 3.41 26.42 -3.09
CA LEU A 417 2.69 27.50 -2.41
C LEU A 417 1.20 27.16 -2.26
N ASP A 418 0.63 27.33 -1.06
CA ASP A 418 -0.80 27.33 -0.83
C ASP A 418 -1.45 28.69 -1.14
N GLU A 419 -2.78 28.76 -1.04
CA GLU A 419 -3.54 30.01 -1.32
C GLU A 419 -3.37 31.10 -0.24
N GLN A 420 -2.84 30.76 0.93
CA GLN A 420 -2.52 31.69 2.01
C GLN A 420 -1.09 32.20 1.93
N GLY A 421 -0.29 31.71 0.96
CA GLY A 421 1.12 32.04 0.79
C GLY A 421 2.07 31.21 1.66
N GLY A 422 1.56 30.15 2.29
CA GLY A 422 2.37 29.16 2.98
C GLY A 422 3.18 28.33 1.99
N THR A 423 4.43 27.99 2.35
CA THR A 423 5.32 27.18 1.51
C THR A 423 5.40 25.76 2.00
N TYR A 424 5.51 24.81 1.07
CA TYR A 424 5.75 23.40 1.39
C TYR A 424 6.76 22.78 0.40
N PRO A 425 7.54 21.77 0.85
CA PRO A 425 8.45 21.05 -0.02
C PRO A 425 7.67 20.12 -0.98
N ILE A 426 8.17 19.97 -2.21
CA ILE A 426 7.69 18.94 -3.13
C ILE A 426 8.49 17.67 -2.87
N LEU A 427 7.81 16.66 -2.31
CA LEU A 427 8.38 15.35 -1.99
C LEU A 427 8.13 14.38 -3.15
N ASP A 428 9.01 14.41 -4.14
CA ASP A 428 8.94 13.55 -5.33
C ASP A 428 10.37 13.32 -5.84
N PRO A 429 10.76 12.09 -6.25
CA PRO A 429 12.09 11.84 -6.83
C PRO A 429 12.39 12.72 -8.04
N ARG A 430 11.34 13.19 -8.73
CA ARG A 430 11.40 14.05 -9.91
C ARG A 430 11.04 15.51 -9.64
N ALA A 431 11.06 15.94 -8.37
CA ALA A 431 10.61 17.26 -7.95
C ALA A 431 11.16 18.41 -8.84
N ALA A 432 12.45 18.39 -9.18
CA ALA A 432 13.08 19.44 -9.97
C ALA A 432 12.47 19.55 -11.38
N SER A 433 12.34 18.44 -12.11
CA SER A 433 11.79 18.43 -13.47
C SER A 433 10.28 18.74 -13.49
N LEU A 434 9.55 18.27 -12.48
CA LEU A 434 8.12 18.55 -12.32
C LEU A 434 7.87 20.04 -12.04
N GLN A 435 8.63 20.63 -11.13
CA GLN A 435 8.53 22.06 -10.81
C GLN A 435 8.94 22.93 -12.00
N GLU A 436 9.99 22.56 -12.74
CA GLU A 436 10.36 23.25 -13.96
C GLU A 436 9.19 23.25 -14.95
N ALA A 437 8.60 22.08 -15.24
CA ALA A 437 7.47 21.98 -16.17
C ALA A 437 6.22 22.74 -15.70
N ALA A 438 5.93 22.76 -14.38
CA ALA A 438 4.75 23.40 -13.78
C ALA A 438 4.90 24.91 -13.57
N CYS A 439 6.13 25.48 -13.61
CA CYS A 439 6.40 26.90 -13.39
C CYS A 439 6.68 27.70 -14.67
N LEU A 440 6.80 27.04 -15.82
CA LEU A 440 7.00 27.69 -17.10
C LEU A 440 5.79 28.58 -17.46
N LYS A 441 6.01 29.89 -17.68
CA LYS A 441 4.91 30.79 -18.01
C LYS A 441 4.40 30.57 -19.44
N GLU A 442 5.31 30.31 -20.36
CA GLU A 442 4.97 30.09 -21.78
C GLU A 442 4.79 28.58 -22.02
N ARG A 443 3.68 28.20 -22.69
CA ARG A 443 3.37 26.82 -23.06
C ARG A 443 3.34 25.83 -21.86
N LEU A 444 2.89 26.33 -20.69
CA LEU A 444 2.87 25.53 -19.44
C LEU A 444 2.12 24.21 -19.62
N VAL A 445 0.93 24.25 -20.23
CA VAL A 445 0.09 23.06 -20.42
C VAL A 445 0.77 22.04 -21.31
N GLU A 446 1.35 22.47 -22.43
CA GLU A 446 2.06 21.61 -23.37
C GLU A 446 3.32 21.01 -22.75
N ASN A 447 4.08 21.79 -22.00
CA ASN A 447 5.29 21.32 -21.33
C ASN A 447 4.98 20.33 -20.21
N PHE A 448 3.95 20.63 -19.40
CA PHE A 448 3.56 19.75 -18.30
C PHE A 448 2.97 18.43 -18.79
N LEU A 449 2.02 18.48 -19.71
CA LEU A 449 1.42 17.29 -20.30
C LEU A 449 2.39 16.54 -21.24
N GLY A 450 3.48 17.18 -21.65
CA GLY A 450 4.58 16.58 -22.40
C GLY A 450 5.54 15.72 -21.57
N LEU A 451 5.32 15.56 -20.27
CA LEU A 451 6.04 14.61 -19.42
C LEU A 451 5.59 13.18 -19.78
N GLU A 452 6.19 12.65 -20.84
CA GLU A 452 5.77 11.40 -21.50
C GLU A 452 5.78 10.19 -20.58
N ASP A 453 6.74 10.11 -19.69
CA ASP A 453 6.88 9.07 -18.68
C ASP A 453 5.84 9.15 -17.55
N VAL A 454 5.06 10.23 -17.47
CA VAL A 454 3.90 10.38 -16.57
C VAL A 454 2.59 10.19 -17.34
N PHE A 455 2.40 10.98 -18.41
CA PHE A 455 1.12 11.06 -19.13
C PHE A 455 1.04 10.12 -20.35
N GLY A 456 2.16 9.53 -20.78
CA GLY A 456 2.23 8.77 -22.01
C GLY A 456 1.86 9.64 -23.24
N HIS A 457 1.51 8.98 -24.34
CA HIS A 457 1.16 9.69 -25.59
C HIS A 457 -0.35 9.90 -25.79
N LYS A 458 -1.20 9.01 -25.23
CA LYS A 458 -2.66 9.04 -25.48
C LYS A 458 -3.34 10.24 -24.81
N ILE A 459 -2.96 10.56 -23.57
CA ILE A 459 -3.58 11.62 -22.79
C ILE A 459 -3.36 12.99 -23.41
N PRO A 460 -2.12 13.40 -23.74
CA PRO A 460 -1.89 14.69 -24.40
C PRO A 460 -2.49 14.81 -25.82
N ALA A 461 -2.76 13.69 -26.48
CA ALA A 461 -3.41 13.67 -27.80
C ALA A 461 -4.93 13.95 -27.74
N SER A 462 -5.56 13.87 -26.56
CA SER A 462 -6.99 14.18 -26.38
C SER A 462 -7.21 15.70 -26.34
N ALA A 463 -7.70 16.29 -27.41
CA ALA A 463 -7.97 17.74 -27.47
C ALA A 463 -8.99 18.17 -26.41
N THR A 464 -10.02 17.36 -26.14
CA THR A 464 -11.03 17.64 -25.12
C THR A 464 -10.39 17.68 -23.72
N PHE A 465 -9.55 16.70 -23.37
CA PHE A 465 -8.83 16.69 -22.11
C PHE A 465 -7.92 17.92 -21.97
N VAL A 466 -7.10 18.21 -22.98
CA VAL A 466 -6.16 19.36 -22.96
C VAL A 466 -6.92 20.68 -22.77
N ALA A 467 -8.07 20.86 -23.44
CA ALA A 467 -8.89 22.05 -23.28
C ALA A 467 -9.48 22.16 -21.85
N THR A 468 -10.01 21.04 -21.31
CA THR A 468 -10.55 21.00 -19.95
C THR A 468 -9.44 21.23 -18.90
N PHE A 469 -8.26 20.62 -19.08
CA PHE A 469 -7.11 20.83 -18.20
C PHE A 469 -6.69 22.31 -18.17
N ARG A 470 -6.59 22.93 -19.33
CA ARG A 470 -6.27 24.36 -19.43
C ARG A 470 -7.29 25.23 -18.70
N LEU A 471 -8.59 24.93 -18.86
CA LEU A 471 -9.67 25.64 -18.19
C LEU A 471 -9.56 25.50 -16.67
N GLN A 472 -9.42 24.28 -16.16
CA GLN A 472 -9.32 24.02 -14.72
C GLN A 472 -8.07 24.67 -14.11
N LEU A 473 -6.94 24.64 -14.82
CA LEU A 473 -5.71 25.26 -14.35
C LEU A 473 -5.84 26.80 -14.30
N VAL A 474 -6.46 27.43 -15.31
CA VAL A 474 -6.72 28.87 -15.30
C VAL A 474 -7.67 29.24 -14.15
N ARG A 475 -8.72 28.47 -13.91
CA ARG A 475 -9.64 28.69 -12.77
C ARG A 475 -8.91 28.63 -11.43
N LEU A 476 -8.09 27.60 -11.20
CA LEU A 476 -7.27 27.51 -9.99
C LEU A 476 -6.36 28.71 -9.80
N GLN A 477 -5.72 29.19 -10.88
CA GLN A 477 -4.79 30.32 -10.84
C GLN A 477 -5.46 31.66 -10.62
N THR A 478 -6.70 31.84 -11.08
CA THR A 478 -7.40 33.14 -11.09
C THR A 478 -8.50 33.26 -10.05
N LEU A 479 -9.20 32.19 -9.76
CA LEU A 479 -10.36 32.16 -8.87
C LEU A 479 -10.08 31.42 -7.55
N GLY A 480 -9.02 30.60 -7.51
CA GLY A 480 -8.70 29.75 -6.38
C GLY A 480 -9.48 28.43 -6.36
N VAL A 481 -9.16 27.61 -5.36
CA VAL A 481 -9.68 26.23 -5.23
C VAL A 481 -11.19 26.22 -5.01
N ARG A 482 -11.70 27.04 -4.08
CA ARG A 482 -13.12 27.00 -3.70
C ARG A 482 -14.05 27.33 -4.84
N ALA A 483 -13.79 28.44 -5.55
CA ALA A 483 -14.61 28.81 -6.70
C ALA A 483 -14.47 27.81 -7.86
N THR A 484 -13.28 27.21 -8.02
CA THR A 484 -13.07 26.18 -9.03
C THR A 484 -13.83 24.89 -8.72
N LEU A 485 -13.87 24.46 -7.46
CA LEU A 485 -14.71 23.34 -7.01
C LEU A 485 -16.19 23.61 -7.30
N GLU A 486 -16.71 24.78 -6.90
CA GLU A 486 -18.10 25.17 -7.14
C GLU A 486 -18.47 25.13 -8.63
N LEU A 487 -17.64 25.72 -9.48
CA LEU A 487 -17.85 25.72 -10.94
C LEU A 487 -17.80 24.29 -11.52
N THR A 488 -16.83 23.49 -11.08
CA THR A 488 -16.68 22.11 -11.57
C THR A 488 -17.88 21.24 -11.20
N MET A 489 -18.45 21.43 -10.01
CA MET A 489 -19.62 20.70 -9.55
C MET A 489 -20.90 21.21 -10.21
N ALA A 490 -21.01 22.50 -10.52
CA ALA A 490 -22.19 23.13 -11.17
C ALA A 490 -22.30 22.75 -12.65
N GLU A 491 -21.21 22.54 -13.38
CA GLU A 491 -21.21 22.14 -14.79
C GLU A 491 -22.00 20.85 -15.05
N GLU A 492 -22.21 20.04 -14.04
CA GLU A 492 -22.97 18.77 -14.14
C GLU A 492 -24.48 18.93 -14.06
N VAL A 493 -24.94 19.99 -13.41
CA VAL A 493 -26.38 20.21 -13.17
C VAL A 493 -27.08 20.81 -14.40
N GLY A 494 -26.34 21.02 -15.51
CA GLY A 494 -26.93 21.50 -16.75
C GLY A 494 -27.40 22.96 -16.67
N THR A 495 -26.81 23.78 -15.81
CA THR A 495 -27.14 25.19 -15.65
C THR A 495 -26.26 26.07 -16.51
N ASP A 496 -26.80 26.38 -17.68
CA ASP A 496 -26.66 27.62 -18.46
C ASP A 496 -25.27 28.22 -18.70
N GLU A 497 -24.74 27.99 -19.93
CA GLU A 497 -23.57 28.66 -20.49
C GLU A 497 -23.61 30.22 -20.36
N ARG A 498 -24.76 30.79 -20.01
CA ARG A 498 -24.96 32.25 -19.88
C ARG A 498 -24.38 32.87 -18.60
N LYS A 499 -24.15 32.06 -17.54
CA LYS A 499 -23.48 32.53 -16.32
C LYS A 499 -21.97 32.60 -16.45
N LEU A 500 -21.38 31.80 -17.32
CA LEU A 500 -19.92 31.81 -17.56
C LEU A 500 -19.43 33.10 -18.26
N ALA A 501 -20.23 33.67 -19.14
CA ALA A 501 -19.87 34.87 -19.88
C ALA A 501 -19.82 36.16 -19.03
N THR A 502 -20.27 36.11 -17.79
CA THR A 502 -20.35 37.29 -16.89
C THR A 502 -19.23 37.30 -15.83
N LEU A 503 -18.42 36.24 -15.73
CA LEU A 503 -17.36 36.07 -14.72
C LEU A 503 -15.93 36.03 -15.33
N ILE A 504 -15.80 36.10 -16.63
CA ILE A 504 -14.57 36.35 -17.40
C ILE A 504 -14.62 37.74 -17.94
#